data_df3b500a1bc9d2eff7df00e0c0e06b9f
#
_entry.id   df3b500a1bc9d2eff7df00e0c0e06b9f
#
_cell.length_a   1.000
_cell.length_b   1.000
_cell.length_c   1.000
_cell.angle_alpha   90.00
_cell.angle_beta   90.00
_cell.angle_gamma   90.00
#
_symmetry.space_group_name_H-M   'P 1'
#
loop_
_entity.id
_entity.type
_entity.pdbx_description
1 polymer ?
#
loop_
_entity_poly.entity_id
_entity_poly.type
_entity_poly.pdbx_seq_one_letter_code
_entity_poly.pdbx_strand_id
1 'polypeptide(L)'
;MKLNNLFTTLLLCGAATAVTAQNLGEQELAQLKGSFVKDAHTTAVQNILLGDANIKNKTKDLSKVQEVDHFFKYRADVKGITDQQGSGRCWMFTSMNALRPTAQKKYDYSKFDFSHNYNYFWDMLEKSNLYLENIIRTAGKEITDQEVVWYLQSPVGDGGVWNLFHNIGEKYGVVPKEVMPETVHSNNTGQMTGVINRRLKKAGWDIRQVYVEKTANMKKNNK
;
A
#
# COMPACT_ATOMS: atom_id res chain seq x y z
N MET A 1 -27.52 -22.03 -48.10
CA MET A 1 -27.36 -20.74 -47.46
C MET A 1 -26.62 -20.85 -46.11
N LYS A 2 -25.61 -21.73 -45.96
CA LYS A 2 -24.82 -21.90 -44.70
C LYS A 2 -23.31 -21.89 -44.90
N LEU A 3 -22.80 -21.81 -46.13
CA LEU A 3 -21.37 -21.81 -46.39
C LEU A 3 -20.75 -20.38 -46.36
N ASN A 4 -21.54 -19.35 -46.72
CA ASN A 4 -21.01 -17.98 -46.76
C ASN A 4 -20.76 -17.36 -45.40
N ASN A 5 -21.50 -17.79 -44.35
CA ASN A 5 -21.29 -17.24 -43.00
C ASN A 5 -20.05 -17.84 -42.32
N LEU A 6 -19.64 -19.05 -42.73
CA LEU A 6 -18.42 -19.65 -42.18
C LEU A 6 -17.15 -18.99 -42.70
N PHE A 7 -17.17 -18.57 -44.00
CA PHE A 7 -16.04 -17.86 -44.59
C PHE A 7 -15.91 -16.43 -44.05
N THR A 8 -17.04 -15.75 -43.78
CA THR A 8 -17.01 -14.38 -43.20
C THR A 8 -16.51 -14.42 -41.74
N THR A 9 -16.85 -15.43 -40.96
CA THR A 9 -16.39 -15.58 -39.57
C THR A 9 -14.89 -15.94 -39.52
N LEU A 10 -14.42 -16.77 -40.48
CA LEU A 10 -12.98 -17.09 -40.57
C LEU A 10 -12.14 -15.88 -41.02
N LEU A 11 -12.66 -15.03 -41.90
CA LEU A 11 -11.97 -13.81 -42.32
C LEU A 11 -11.88 -12.76 -41.21
N LEU A 12 -12.93 -12.65 -40.36
CA LEU A 12 -12.92 -11.76 -39.20
C LEU A 12 -11.98 -12.25 -38.08
N CYS A 13 -11.84 -13.56 -37.84
CA CYS A 13 -10.87 -14.12 -36.92
C CYS A 13 -9.42 -14.00 -37.40
N GLY A 14 -9.18 -14.02 -38.72
CA GLY A 14 -7.84 -13.83 -39.29
C GLY A 14 -7.33 -12.38 -39.26
N ALA A 15 -8.24 -11.41 -39.18
CA ALA A 15 -7.87 -9.99 -39.11
C ALA A 15 -7.52 -9.51 -37.67
N ALA A 16 -7.83 -10.31 -36.63
CA ALA A 16 -7.62 -9.91 -35.25
C ALA A 16 -6.22 -10.27 -34.69
N THR A 17 -5.36 -10.95 -35.46
CA THR A 17 -4.06 -11.43 -34.96
C THR A 17 -2.83 -10.61 -35.37
N ALA A 18 -3.02 -9.44 -36.01
CA ALA A 18 -1.91 -8.58 -36.41
C ALA A 18 -2.01 -7.19 -35.74
N VAL A 19 -2.19 -7.15 -34.41
CA VAL A 19 -1.82 -5.95 -33.64
C VAL A 19 -0.32 -6.08 -33.29
N THR A 20 0.51 -5.96 -34.32
CA THR A 20 1.91 -5.60 -34.10
C THR A 20 1.93 -4.14 -33.74
N ALA A 21 2.58 -3.78 -32.63
CA ALA A 21 2.91 -2.39 -32.34
C ALA A 21 3.75 -1.87 -33.51
N GLN A 22 3.10 -1.17 -34.47
CA GLN A 22 3.80 -0.59 -35.60
C GLN A 22 4.53 0.64 -35.11
N ASN A 23 5.79 0.77 -35.46
CA ASN A 23 6.50 2.03 -35.31
C ASN A 23 5.73 3.12 -36.07
N LEU A 24 5.59 4.29 -35.45
CA LEU A 24 5.01 5.45 -36.11
C LEU A 24 5.86 5.78 -37.35
N GLY A 25 5.28 5.61 -38.54
CA GLY A 25 5.89 5.98 -39.80
C GLY A 25 5.80 7.49 -40.07
N GLU A 26 6.46 7.93 -41.16
CA GLU A 26 6.45 9.35 -41.54
C GLU A 26 5.05 9.88 -41.85
N GLN A 27 4.17 9.03 -42.39
CA GLN A 27 2.79 9.40 -42.74
C GLN A 27 1.93 9.61 -41.49
N GLU A 28 2.03 8.70 -40.48
CA GLU A 28 1.33 8.83 -39.21
C GLU A 28 1.84 10.04 -38.42
N LEU A 29 3.15 10.30 -38.44
CA LEU A 29 3.73 11.50 -37.84
C LEU A 29 3.27 12.78 -38.51
N ALA A 30 3.13 12.79 -39.85
CA ALA A 30 2.60 13.93 -40.60
C ALA A 30 1.13 14.18 -40.27
N GLN A 31 0.31 13.11 -40.14
CA GLN A 31 -1.10 13.22 -39.74
C GLN A 31 -1.24 13.74 -38.30
N LEU A 32 -0.45 13.23 -37.35
CA LEU A 32 -0.42 13.71 -35.98
C LEU A 32 -0.02 15.20 -35.90
N LYS A 33 1.00 15.61 -36.66
CA LYS A 33 1.41 17.01 -36.72
C LYS A 33 0.32 17.89 -37.37
N GLY A 34 -0.36 17.39 -38.39
CA GLY A 34 -1.44 18.12 -39.07
C GLY A 34 -2.72 18.22 -38.26
N SER A 35 -3.00 17.25 -37.37
CA SER A 35 -4.15 17.26 -36.46
C SER A 35 -3.98 18.19 -35.27
N PHE A 36 -2.75 18.62 -34.98
CA PHE A 36 -2.47 19.49 -33.84
C PHE A 36 -2.83 20.94 -34.15
N VAL A 37 -3.98 21.39 -33.63
CA VAL A 37 -4.42 22.78 -33.77
C VAL A 37 -3.77 23.63 -32.68
N LYS A 38 -2.89 24.52 -33.08
CA LYS A 38 -2.25 25.48 -32.20
C LYS A 38 -3.08 26.75 -32.09
N ASP A 39 -4.09 26.73 -31.23
CA ASP A 39 -4.87 27.91 -30.87
C ASP A 39 -4.20 28.75 -29.75
N ALA A 40 -4.79 29.89 -29.43
CA ALA A 40 -4.27 30.79 -28.39
C ALA A 40 -4.27 30.12 -27.01
N HIS A 41 -5.28 29.30 -26.68
CA HIS A 41 -5.38 28.58 -25.43
C HIS A 41 -4.28 27.49 -25.30
N THR A 42 -4.13 26.67 -26.34
CA THR A 42 -3.09 25.63 -26.39
C THR A 42 -1.69 26.25 -26.30
N THR A 43 -1.46 27.41 -26.97
CA THR A 43 -0.19 28.14 -26.85
C THR A 43 0.07 28.65 -25.43
N ALA A 44 -0.95 29.22 -24.78
CA ALA A 44 -0.83 29.66 -23.39
C ALA A 44 -0.49 28.52 -22.43
N VAL A 45 -1.19 27.37 -22.56
CA VAL A 45 -0.92 26.17 -21.78
C VAL A 45 0.50 25.64 -22.00
N GLN A 46 0.95 25.58 -23.26
CA GLN A 46 2.33 25.18 -23.59
C GLN A 46 3.37 26.10 -22.94
N ASN A 47 3.20 27.40 -23.04
CA ASN A 47 4.13 28.39 -22.46
C ASN A 47 4.17 28.26 -20.93
N ILE A 48 3.04 28.01 -20.28
CA ILE A 48 2.99 27.76 -18.84
C ILE A 48 3.75 26.47 -18.47
N LEU A 49 3.56 25.40 -19.24
CA LEU A 49 4.21 24.12 -18.97
C LEU A 49 5.72 24.15 -19.23
N LEU A 50 6.15 24.85 -20.28
CA LEU A 50 7.57 24.99 -20.64
C LEU A 50 8.33 25.91 -19.69
N GLY A 51 7.66 26.86 -19.04
CA GLY A 51 8.28 27.83 -18.15
C GLY A 51 8.65 27.31 -16.76
N ASP A 52 8.25 26.08 -16.40
CA ASP A 52 8.54 25.49 -15.08
C ASP A 52 8.58 23.95 -15.17
N ALA A 53 9.58 23.35 -14.57
CA ALA A 53 9.75 21.89 -14.54
C ALA A 53 8.70 21.16 -13.69
N ASN A 54 7.97 21.86 -12.80
CA ASN A 54 7.01 21.24 -11.90
C ASN A 54 5.55 21.38 -12.38
N ILE A 55 5.12 20.44 -13.20
CA ILE A 55 3.74 20.38 -13.74
C ILE A 55 2.69 20.41 -12.62
N LYS A 56 2.92 19.76 -11.48
CA LYS A 56 1.96 19.76 -10.36
C LYS A 56 1.65 21.15 -9.82
N ASN A 57 2.62 22.05 -9.82
CA ASN A 57 2.41 23.43 -9.37
C ASN A 57 1.61 24.24 -10.37
N LYS A 58 1.77 23.94 -11.66
CA LYS A 58 1.07 24.64 -12.74
C LYS A 58 -0.38 24.21 -12.94
N THR A 59 -0.71 22.98 -12.53
CA THR A 59 -2.08 22.45 -12.62
C THR A 59 -2.96 22.80 -11.42
N LYS A 60 -2.41 23.49 -10.40
CA LYS A 60 -3.20 23.94 -9.25
C LYS A 60 -4.06 25.14 -9.65
N ASP A 61 -5.35 25.01 -9.44
CA ASP A 61 -6.28 26.16 -9.48
C ASP A 61 -6.12 26.96 -8.19
N LEU A 62 -5.37 28.06 -8.27
CA LEU A 62 -5.11 28.92 -7.12
C LEU A 62 -6.37 29.56 -6.56
N SER A 63 -7.41 29.82 -7.37
CA SER A 63 -8.66 30.33 -6.87
C SER A 63 -9.34 29.32 -5.96
N LYS A 64 -9.32 28.04 -6.30
CA LYS A 64 -9.85 26.94 -5.47
C LYS A 64 -9.04 26.73 -4.20
N VAL A 65 -7.72 26.90 -4.25
CA VAL A 65 -6.87 26.82 -3.04
C VAL A 65 -7.20 27.93 -2.04
N GLN A 66 -7.52 29.14 -2.52
CA GLN A 66 -7.91 30.27 -1.68
C GLN A 66 -9.29 30.10 -1.05
N GLU A 67 -10.19 29.32 -1.66
CA GLU A 67 -11.54 29.02 -1.14
C GLU A 67 -11.52 28.01 0.01
N VAL A 68 -10.38 27.31 0.27
CA VAL A 68 -10.29 26.30 1.33
C VAL A 68 -10.38 26.99 2.69
N ASP A 69 -11.45 26.70 3.40
CA ASP A 69 -11.61 27.15 4.79
C ASP A 69 -10.69 26.37 5.72
N HIS A 70 -9.85 27.10 6.44
CA HIS A 70 -8.92 26.53 7.43
C HIS A 70 -9.48 26.57 8.86
N PHE A 71 -10.75 26.88 9.03
CA PHE A 71 -11.41 26.83 10.33
C PHE A 71 -11.79 25.40 10.71
N PHE A 72 -11.30 24.93 11.83
CA PHE A 72 -11.60 23.61 12.39
C PHE A 72 -12.42 23.77 13.68
N LYS A 73 -13.66 23.27 13.67
CA LYS A 73 -14.56 23.28 14.82
C LYS A 73 -14.00 22.52 16.03
N TYR A 74 -13.27 21.44 15.76
CA TYR A 74 -12.62 20.62 16.79
C TYR A 74 -11.13 20.61 16.56
N ARG A 75 -10.38 20.89 17.61
CA ARG A 75 -8.92 20.93 17.56
C ARG A 75 -8.33 20.21 18.76
N ALA A 76 -7.39 19.31 18.51
CA ALA A 76 -6.53 18.73 19.55
C ALA A 76 -5.34 19.68 19.77
N ASP A 77 -5.12 20.11 21.01
CA ASP A 77 -3.97 20.97 21.36
C ASP A 77 -2.71 20.10 21.55
N VAL A 78 -2.15 19.65 20.42
CA VAL A 78 -0.95 18.84 20.39
C VAL A 78 0.28 19.73 20.53
N LYS A 79 1.03 19.58 21.62
CA LYS A 79 2.29 20.30 21.85
C LYS A 79 3.47 19.45 21.37
N GLY A 80 4.36 20.08 20.61
CA GLY A 80 5.57 19.46 20.08
C GLY A 80 5.30 18.57 18.84
N ILE A 81 6.38 18.10 18.26
CA ILE A 81 6.41 17.27 17.07
C ILE A 81 7.03 15.93 17.43
N THR A 82 6.44 14.84 16.93
CA THR A 82 7.03 13.50 16.99
C THR A 82 7.50 13.11 15.59
N ASP A 83 8.62 12.44 15.50
CA ASP A 83 9.23 12.02 14.25
C ASP A 83 9.25 10.50 14.17
N GLN A 84 8.63 9.93 13.13
CA GLN A 84 8.63 8.49 12.85
C GLN A 84 9.93 7.98 12.26
N GLN A 85 10.84 8.88 11.90
CA GLN A 85 12.11 8.59 11.24
C GLN A 85 11.93 7.78 9.93
N GLY A 86 12.81 6.85 9.63
CA GLY A 86 12.76 5.97 8.47
C GLY A 86 11.80 4.78 8.63
N SER A 87 10.59 5.02 9.15
CA SER A 87 9.56 3.97 9.34
C SER A 87 8.24 4.36 8.71
N GLY A 88 7.38 3.38 8.36
CA GLY A 88 6.03 3.59 7.82
C GLY A 88 4.95 3.72 8.91
N ARG A 89 5.29 4.14 10.14
CA ARG A 89 4.40 4.21 11.30
C ARG A 89 3.61 5.51 11.43
N CYS A 90 3.48 6.31 10.36
CA CYS A 90 2.77 7.60 10.38
C CYS A 90 1.35 7.50 10.98
N TRP A 91 0.62 6.45 10.64
CA TRP A 91 -0.72 6.15 11.15
C TRP A 91 -0.74 6.02 12.68
N MET A 92 0.24 5.35 13.27
CA MET A 92 0.38 5.14 14.71
C MET A 92 0.82 6.40 15.43
N PHE A 93 1.80 7.12 14.87
CA PHE A 93 2.27 8.40 15.40
C PHE A 93 1.15 9.44 15.42
N THR A 94 0.38 9.55 14.33
CA THR A 94 -0.76 10.48 14.24
C THR A 94 -1.84 10.14 15.27
N SER A 95 -2.18 8.86 15.41
CA SER A 95 -3.19 8.39 16.35
C SER A 95 -2.79 8.70 17.80
N MET A 96 -1.57 8.36 18.19
CA MET A 96 -1.04 8.63 19.54
C MET A 96 -0.91 10.13 19.81
N ASN A 97 -0.49 10.93 18.84
CA ASN A 97 -0.42 12.38 18.99
C ASN A 97 -1.80 12.99 19.23
N ALA A 98 -2.84 12.48 18.57
CA ALA A 98 -4.21 12.96 18.82
C ALA A 98 -4.71 12.64 20.25
N LEU A 99 -4.28 11.51 20.83
CA LEU A 99 -4.64 11.08 22.18
C LEU A 99 -3.76 11.69 23.28
N ARG A 100 -2.52 12.07 22.95
CA ARG A 100 -1.53 12.55 23.91
C ARG A 100 -2.00 13.71 24.80
N PRO A 101 -2.66 14.77 24.28
CA PRO A 101 -3.15 15.86 25.13
C PRO A 101 -4.14 15.41 26.20
N THR A 102 -5.01 14.46 25.86
CA THR A 102 -5.98 13.89 26.81
C THR A 102 -5.26 13.11 27.91
N ALA A 103 -4.26 12.32 27.57
CA ALA A 103 -3.45 11.58 28.54
C ALA A 103 -2.64 12.53 29.42
N GLN A 104 -1.98 13.54 28.86
CA GLN A 104 -1.24 14.57 29.60
C GLN A 104 -2.12 15.27 30.64
N LYS A 105 -3.34 15.64 30.26
CA LYS A 105 -4.31 16.26 31.17
C LYS A 105 -4.79 15.29 32.26
N LYS A 106 -5.09 14.04 31.88
CA LYS A 106 -5.61 13.02 32.81
C LYS A 106 -4.61 12.66 33.91
N TYR A 107 -3.33 12.60 33.56
CA TYR A 107 -2.25 12.18 34.48
C TYR A 107 -1.46 13.38 35.07
N ASP A 108 -1.87 14.61 34.72
CA ASP A 108 -1.18 15.85 35.12
C ASP A 108 0.34 15.81 34.84
N TYR A 109 0.70 15.28 33.66
CA TYR A 109 2.09 15.12 33.24
C TYR A 109 2.32 15.69 31.85
N SER A 110 2.76 16.95 31.77
CA SER A 110 2.93 17.70 30.53
C SER A 110 3.99 17.12 29.57
N LYS A 111 4.94 16.36 30.07
CA LYS A 111 6.01 15.70 29.28
C LYS A 111 5.64 14.28 28.88
N PHE A 112 4.44 13.80 29.21
CA PHE A 112 4.01 12.47 28.84
C PHE A 112 4.03 12.26 27.33
N ASP A 113 4.59 11.13 26.91
CA ASP A 113 4.50 10.63 25.55
C ASP A 113 4.24 9.11 25.56
N PHE A 114 3.62 8.62 24.48
CA PHE A 114 3.37 7.19 24.32
C PHE A 114 4.58 6.46 23.71
N SER A 115 4.72 5.18 24.04
CA SER A 115 5.66 4.31 23.35
C SER A 115 5.08 3.83 22.02
N HIS A 116 5.55 4.41 20.92
CA HIS A 116 5.22 3.95 19.57
C HIS A 116 5.85 2.57 19.29
N ASN A 117 7.01 2.29 19.88
CA ASN A 117 7.71 1.03 19.73
C ASN A 117 6.94 -0.15 20.34
N TYR A 118 6.28 0.06 21.48
CA TYR A 118 5.44 -0.96 22.13
C TYR A 118 4.28 -1.40 21.23
N ASN A 119 3.50 -0.46 20.75
CA ASN A 119 2.35 -0.78 19.88
C ASN A 119 2.80 -1.29 18.52
N TYR A 120 3.95 -0.85 18.01
CA TYR A 120 4.54 -1.38 16.78
C TYR A 120 4.95 -2.85 16.92
N PHE A 121 5.50 -3.25 18.06
CA PHE A 121 5.81 -4.65 18.33
C PHE A 121 4.55 -5.53 18.21
N TRP A 122 3.45 -5.12 18.84
CA TRP A 122 2.19 -5.85 18.77
C TRP A 122 1.58 -5.85 17.38
N ASP A 123 1.66 -4.75 16.66
CA ASP A 123 1.22 -4.66 15.26
C ASP A 123 1.96 -5.67 14.37
N MET A 124 3.28 -5.72 14.48
CA MET A 124 4.09 -6.67 13.72
C MET A 124 3.80 -8.13 14.09
N LEU A 125 3.53 -8.41 15.35
CA LEU A 125 3.16 -9.74 15.82
C LEU A 125 1.79 -10.17 15.26
N GLU A 126 0.78 -9.31 15.36
CA GLU A 126 -0.57 -9.59 14.84
C GLU A 126 -0.59 -9.77 13.33
N LYS A 127 0.12 -8.92 12.59
CA LYS A 127 0.27 -9.08 11.14
C LYS A 127 0.98 -10.38 10.77
N SER A 128 2.00 -10.76 11.54
CA SER A 128 2.71 -12.04 11.33
C SER A 128 1.79 -13.23 11.57
N ASN A 129 1.00 -13.19 12.63
CA ASN A 129 0.00 -14.22 12.92
C ASN A 129 -1.05 -14.32 11.81
N LEU A 130 -1.61 -13.19 11.42
CA LEU A 130 -2.59 -13.12 10.32
C LEU A 130 -2.03 -13.69 9.01
N TYR A 131 -0.77 -13.39 8.70
CA TYR A 131 -0.09 -13.99 7.55
C TYR A 131 -0.06 -15.51 7.64
N LEU A 132 0.38 -16.07 8.78
CA LEU A 132 0.46 -17.52 8.96
C LEU A 132 -0.91 -18.20 8.90
N GLU A 133 -1.94 -17.61 9.49
CA GLU A 133 -3.33 -18.09 9.38
C GLU A 133 -3.82 -18.10 7.93
N ASN A 134 -3.54 -17.06 7.15
CA ASN A 134 -3.89 -17.01 5.75
C ASN A 134 -3.13 -18.05 4.91
N ILE A 135 -1.86 -18.30 5.22
CA ILE A 135 -1.09 -19.37 4.57
C ILE A 135 -1.70 -20.75 4.88
N ILE A 136 -2.11 -21.01 6.13
CA ILE A 136 -2.78 -22.25 6.51
C ILE A 136 -4.11 -22.38 5.75
N ARG A 137 -4.93 -21.34 5.75
CA ARG A 137 -6.24 -21.30 5.06
C ARG A 137 -6.11 -21.56 3.56
N THR A 138 -5.06 -21.08 2.94
CA THR A 138 -4.82 -21.20 1.49
C THR A 138 -3.87 -22.34 1.13
N ALA A 139 -3.48 -23.20 2.08
CA ALA A 139 -2.50 -24.26 1.85
C ALA A 139 -2.89 -25.27 0.77
N GLY A 140 -4.21 -25.49 0.57
CA GLY A 140 -4.74 -26.37 -0.48
C GLY A 140 -4.84 -25.74 -1.88
N LYS A 141 -4.60 -24.44 -2.01
CA LYS A 141 -4.62 -23.77 -3.32
C LYS A 141 -3.28 -23.91 -4.05
N GLU A 142 -3.32 -23.79 -5.36
CA GLU A 142 -2.08 -23.77 -6.16
C GLU A 142 -1.19 -22.59 -5.80
N ILE A 143 0.14 -22.78 -5.93
CA ILE A 143 1.11 -21.71 -5.61
C ILE A 143 0.95 -20.47 -6.51
N THR A 144 0.38 -20.66 -7.70
CA THR A 144 0.09 -19.62 -8.68
C THR A 144 -1.27 -18.95 -8.48
N ASP A 145 -2.09 -19.42 -7.51
CA ASP A 145 -3.34 -18.75 -7.16
C ASP A 145 -3.05 -17.30 -6.73
N GLN A 146 -3.83 -16.36 -7.25
CA GLN A 146 -3.60 -14.94 -7.06
C GLN A 146 -3.59 -14.53 -5.58
N GLU A 147 -4.45 -15.15 -4.76
CA GLU A 147 -4.49 -14.89 -3.31
C GLU A 147 -3.21 -15.39 -2.61
N VAL A 148 -2.72 -16.59 -3.00
CA VAL A 148 -1.47 -17.15 -2.46
C VAL A 148 -0.28 -16.28 -2.84
N VAL A 149 -0.18 -15.89 -4.11
CA VAL A 149 0.87 -15.00 -4.61
C VAL A 149 0.87 -13.69 -3.84
N TRP A 150 -0.31 -13.10 -3.60
CA TRP A 150 -0.45 -11.84 -2.88
C TRP A 150 0.10 -11.92 -1.46
N TYR A 151 -0.24 -12.97 -0.69
CA TYR A 151 0.31 -13.17 0.65
C TYR A 151 1.83 -13.41 0.63
N LEU A 152 2.31 -14.20 -0.31
CA LEU A 152 3.75 -14.51 -0.39
C LEU A 152 4.62 -13.33 -0.84
N GLN A 153 4.06 -12.36 -1.55
CA GLN A 153 4.83 -11.19 -1.99
C GLN A 153 5.27 -10.32 -0.81
N SER A 154 4.36 -9.98 0.10
CA SER A 154 4.63 -9.06 1.21
C SER A 154 3.91 -9.51 2.47
N PRO A 155 4.51 -10.43 3.27
CA PRO A 155 3.87 -10.98 4.46
C PRO A 155 3.45 -9.91 5.47
N VAL A 156 4.35 -8.99 5.81
CA VAL A 156 4.09 -7.89 6.75
C VAL A 156 4.77 -6.61 6.29
N GLY A 157 4.18 -5.48 6.69
CA GLY A 157 4.71 -4.14 6.51
C GLY A 157 4.35 -3.25 7.70
N ASP A 158 5.03 -2.12 7.84
CA ASP A 158 4.86 -1.18 8.94
C ASP A 158 3.75 -0.13 8.71
N GLY A 159 3.15 -0.11 7.52
CA GLY A 159 2.00 0.74 7.20
C GLY A 159 0.72 0.27 7.91
N GLY A 160 -0.22 1.20 8.10
CA GLY A 160 -1.50 0.91 8.73
C GLY A 160 -2.48 2.08 8.66
N VAL A 161 -3.61 1.92 9.35
CA VAL A 161 -4.71 2.89 9.41
C VAL A 161 -5.22 3.02 10.85
N TRP A 162 -6.07 4.01 11.10
CA TRP A 162 -6.66 4.26 12.43
C TRP A 162 -7.26 3.01 13.09
N ASN A 163 -8.02 2.21 12.34
CA ASN A 163 -8.66 1.02 12.90
C ASN A 163 -7.65 -0.02 13.41
N LEU A 164 -6.49 -0.16 12.77
CA LEU A 164 -5.43 -1.04 13.29
C LEU A 164 -4.88 -0.52 14.61
N PHE A 165 -4.65 0.79 14.73
CA PHE A 165 -4.23 1.39 16.00
C PHE A 165 -5.26 1.17 17.09
N HIS A 166 -6.54 1.41 16.79
CA HIS A 166 -7.64 1.19 17.73
C HIS A 166 -7.64 -0.26 18.25
N ASN A 167 -7.60 -1.24 17.36
CA ASN A 167 -7.62 -2.65 17.72
C ASN A 167 -6.40 -3.06 18.56
N ILE A 168 -5.20 -2.59 18.21
CA ILE A 168 -3.97 -2.83 18.98
C ILE A 168 -4.05 -2.17 20.35
N GLY A 169 -4.51 -0.92 20.40
CA GLY A 169 -4.68 -0.18 21.64
C GLY A 169 -5.73 -0.78 22.58
N GLU A 170 -6.84 -1.27 22.03
CA GLU A 170 -7.88 -1.96 22.80
C GLU A 170 -7.39 -3.31 23.36
N LYS A 171 -6.68 -4.10 22.54
CA LYS A 171 -6.22 -5.44 22.90
C LYS A 171 -5.02 -5.44 23.85
N TYR A 172 -4.04 -4.57 23.62
CA TYR A 172 -2.76 -4.58 24.32
C TYR A 172 -2.51 -3.33 25.19
N GLY A 173 -3.37 -2.35 25.06
CA GLY A 173 -3.18 -1.07 25.73
C GLY A 173 -2.13 -0.20 25.06
N VAL A 174 -1.78 0.87 25.76
CA VAL A 174 -0.70 1.79 25.43
C VAL A 174 0.14 2.03 26.68
N VAL A 175 1.43 2.26 26.52
CA VAL A 175 2.34 2.47 27.64
C VAL A 175 3.13 3.77 27.47
N PRO A 176 3.65 4.36 28.57
CA PRO A 176 4.58 5.48 28.48
C PRO A 176 5.84 5.13 27.66
N LYS A 177 6.42 6.13 27.05
CA LYS A 177 7.59 6.00 26.16
C LYS A 177 8.79 5.36 26.86
N GLU A 178 8.94 5.61 28.15
CA GLU A 178 10.04 5.11 28.97
C GLU A 178 9.99 3.59 29.18
N VAL A 179 8.80 2.98 29.08
CA VAL A 179 8.62 1.53 29.23
C VAL A 179 9.24 0.75 28.07
N MET A 180 9.09 1.27 26.85
CA MET A 180 9.70 0.67 25.66
C MET A 180 10.12 1.78 24.69
N PRO A 181 11.31 2.35 24.88
CA PRO A 181 11.80 3.45 24.06
C PRO A 181 12.10 3.02 22.62
N GLU A 182 12.24 4.01 21.74
CA GLU A 182 12.65 3.76 20.36
C GLU A 182 14.07 3.17 20.30
N THR A 183 14.28 2.32 19.32
CA THR A 183 15.56 1.67 19.01
C THR A 183 16.05 2.05 17.62
N VAL A 184 17.28 1.69 17.29
CA VAL A 184 17.82 1.88 15.94
C VAL A 184 16.92 1.20 14.90
N HIS A 185 16.38 0.02 15.21
CA HIS A 185 15.54 -0.74 14.28
C HIS A 185 14.10 -0.24 14.22
N SER A 186 13.54 0.32 15.29
CA SER A 186 12.24 0.95 15.24
C SER A 186 12.30 2.32 14.51
N ASN A 187 13.41 3.04 14.62
CA ASN A 187 13.65 4.26 13.88
C ASN A 187 13.95 4.05 12.38
N ASN A 188 14.36 2.84 11.99
CA ASN A 188 14.55 2.45 10.59
C ASN A 188 14.14 0.98 10.41
N THR A 189 12.86 0.78 10.10
CA THR A 189 12.20 -0.52 10.12
C THR A 189 12.56 -1.42 8.93
N GLY A 190 13.12 -0.88 7.85
CA GLY A 190 13.29 -1.61 6.59
C GLY A 190 14.10 -2.90 6.71
N GLN A 191 15.25 -2.88 7.43
CA GLN A 191 16.06 -4.09 7.62
C GLN A 191 15.37 -5.14 8.47
N MET A 192 14.78 -4.73 9.60
CA MET A 192 14.06 -5.63 10.50
C MET A 192 12.86 -6.28 9.79
N THR A 193 12.03 -5.47 9.13
CA THR A 193 10.89 -5.95 8.33
C THR A 193 11.35 -6.92 7.24
N GLY A 194 12.47 -6.64 6.59
CA GLY A 194 13.08 -7.55 5.60
C GLY A 194 13.47 -8.90 6.19
N VAL A 195 14.03 -8.93 7.41
CA VAL A 195 14.36 -10.19 8.10
C VAL A 195 13.09 -10.97 8.48
N ILE A 196 12.10 -10.29 9.06
CA ILE A 196 10.81 -10.88 9.43
C ILE A 196 10.14 -11.48 8.18
N ASN A 197 10.05 -10.74 7.10
CA ASN A 197 9.44 -11.21 5.84
C ASN A 197 10.14 -12.45 5.29
N ARG A 198 11.47 -12.52 5.32
CA ARG A 198 12.20 -13.74 4.89
C ARG A 198 11.86 -14.95 5.78
N ARG A 199 11.78 -14.75 7.08
CA ARG A 199 11.42 -15.83 8.02
C ARG A 199 9.97 -16.29 7.84
N LEU A 200 9.04 -15.35 7.68
CA LEU A 200 7.64 -15.66 7.45
C LEU A 200 7.42 -16.39 6.12
N LYS A 201 8.08 -15.96 5.03
CA LYS A 201 8.03 -16.67 3.74
C LYS A 201 8.53 -18.10 3.85
N LYS A 202 9.64 -18.32 4.58
CA LYS A 202 10.12 -19.68 4.83
C LYS A 202 9.12 -20.49 5.63
N ALA A 203 8.61 -19.96 6.74
CA ALA A 203 7.60 -20.65 7.56
C ALA A 203 6.33 -20.95 6.74
N GLY A 204 5.88 -20.02 5.93
CA GLY A 204 4.74 -20.21 5.04
C GLY A 204 4.98 -21.32 4.01
N TRP A 205 6.18 -21.41 3.45
CA TRP A 205 6.57 -22.50 2.57
C TRP A 205 6.52 -23.85 3.31
N ASP A 206 7.14 -23.94 4.48
CA ASP A 206 7.21 -25.16 5.29
C ASP A 206 5.79 -25.66 5.66
N ILE A 207 4.89 -24.75 6.06
CA ILE A 207 3.47 -25.06 6.34
C ILE A 207 2.79 -25.68 5.11
N ARG A 208 2.99 -25.12 3.93
CA ARG A 208 2.40 -25.65 2.69
C ARG A 208 2.96 -27.02 2.33
N GLN A 209 4.24 -27.29 2.54
CA GLN A 209 4.85 -28.62 2.32
C GLN A 209 4.21 -29.68 3.25
N VAL A 210 4.09 -29.37 4.54
CA VAL A 210 3.42 -30.26 5.52
C VAL A 210 1.99 -30.57 5.11
N TYR A 211 1.25 -29.59 4.59
CA TYR A 211 -0.12 -29.79 4.10
C TYR A 211 -0.15 -30.77 2.91
N VAL A 212 0.72 -30.61 1.94
CA VAL A 212 0.82 -31.49 0.76
C VAL A 212 1.16 -32.90 1.18
N GLU A 213 2.15 -33.11 2.04
CA GLU A 213 2.56 -34.43 2.55
C GLU A 213 1.42 -35.14 3.29
N LYS A 214 0.76 -34.45 4.22
CA LYS A 214 -0.39 -35.01 4.96
C LYS A 214 -1.53 -35.41 4.02
N THR A 215 -1.84 -34.58 3.04
CA THR A 215 -2.92 -34.87 2.07
C THR A 215 -2.56 -36.06 1.19
N ALA A 216 -1.31 -36.18 0.76
CA ALA A 216 -0.82 -37.34 -0.01
C ALA A 216 -0.90 -38.64 0.80
N ASN A 217 -0.52 -38.62 2.08
CA ASN A 217 -0.57 -39.78 2.95
C ASN A 217 -2.01 -40.22 3.24
N MET A 218 -2.94 -39.29 3.46
CA MET A 218 -4.38 -39.62 3.63
C MET A 218 -4.95 -40.30 2.39
N LYS A 219 -4.58 -39.86 1.18
CA LYS A 219 -5.03 -40.49 -0.09
C LYS A 219 -4.45 -41.89 -0.27
N LYS A 220 -3.26 -42.20 0.24
CA LYS A 220 -2.66 -43.56 0.20
C LYS A 220 -3.35 -44.51 1.16
N ASN A 221 -3.75 -44.04 2.34
CA ASN A 221 -4.37 -44.89 3.37
C ASN A 221 -5.86 -45.19 3.10
N ASN A 222 -6.49 -44.45 2.20
CA ASN A 222 -7.88 -44.62 1.80
C ASN A 222 -8.04 -45.43 0.49
N LYS A 223 -6.98 -46.01 -0.05
CA LYS A 223 -6.95 -46.97 -1.17
C LYS A 223 -6.63 -48.36 -0.66
#